data_0ef87ce589214bb94dbbacaba5eb8fd8
#
_entry.id   0ef87ce589214bb94dbbacaba5eb8fd8
#
_cell.length_a   1.000
_cell.length_b   1.000
_cell.length_c   1.000
_cell.angle_alpha   90.00
_cell.angle_beta   90.00
_cell.angle_gamma   90.00
#
_symmetry.space_group_name_H-M   'P 1'
#
loop_
_entity.id
_entity.type
_entity.pdbx_description
1 polymer ?
#
loop_
_entity_poly.entity_id
_entity_poly.type
_entity_poly.pdbx_seq_one_letter_code
_entity_poly.pdbx_strand_id
1 'polypeptide(L)'
;MSKIAVLGSGPVGVALSNGFLKYGHEVMRGSRDAGKLEAWRAGAGSKARIGTFEEAAKWAGSVVLAVKGAAAEAVIDLAGAANLAGKTVMDTTNPIAEGAPPEHGVLRYFTDMNESLMERLQKQAPDAHYVKVFSCVGNAFMVNPELPGGPPTMFICGNDAGAKAEVRGILEQFGWDIADMGAAEGARAIEPLCILWCIPGLTGGGWQHAFKLLRL
;
A
#
# COMPACT_ATOMS: atom_id res chain seq x y z
N MET A 1 0.26 -19.65 3.57
CA MET A 1 -0.56 -19.41 2.36
C MET A 1 -1.81 -18.67 2.76
N SER A 2 -2.06 -17.47 2.26
CA SER A 2 -3.19 -16.62 2.63
C SER A 2 -3.95 -16.16 1.38
N LYS A 3 -5.22 -15.78 1.56
CA LYS A 3 -6.02 -15.12 0.53
C LYS A 3 -5.89 -13.62 0.70
N ILE A 4 -5.37 -12.93 -0.31
CA ILE A 4 -5.08 -11.50 -0.26
C ILE A 4 -5.87 -10.77 -1.35
N ALA A 5 -6.64 -9.78 -0.96
CA ALA A 5 -7.26 -8.85 -1.89
C ALA A 5 -6.29 -7.70 -2.19
N VAL A 6 -6.22 -7.29 -3.45
CA VAL A 6 -5.52 -6.06 -3.84
C VAL A 6 -6.50 -5.13 -4.53
N LEU A 7 -6.92 -4.10 -3.80
CA LEU A 7 -7.90 -3.13 -4.27
C LEU A 7 -7.19 -2.05 -5.08
N GLY A 8 -7.27 -2.17 -6.41
CA GLY A 8 -6.66 -1.22 -7.32
C GLY A 8 -6.20 -1.85 -8.64
N SER A 9 -6.35 -1.09 -9.72
CA SER A 9 -5.97 -1.50 -11.08
C SER A 9 -4.63 -0.94 -11.55
N GLY A 10 -4.00 -0.07 -10.75
CA GLY A 10 -2.77 0.64 -11.09
C GLY A 10 -1.49 -0.20 -10.95
N PRO A 11 -0.30 0.42 -11.25
CA PRO A 11 1.01 -0.26 -11.20
C PRO A 11 1.37 -0.83 -9.83
N VAL A 12 1.03 -0.14 -8.73
CA VAL A 12 1.22 -0.64 -7.36
C VAL A 12 0.44 -1.93 -7.15
N GLY A 13 -0.83 -1.95 -7.57
CA GLY A 13 -1.66 -3.16 -7.50
C GLY A 13 -1.09 -4.32 -8.30
N VAL A 14 -0.50 -4.07 -9.49
CA VAL A 14 0.19 -5.10 -10.29
C VAL A 14 1.41 -5.63 -9.55
N ALA A 15 2.30 -4.74 -9.08
CA ALA A 15 3.56 -5.12 -8.42
C ALA A 15 3.31 -5.99 -7.17
N LEU A 16 2.42 -5.53 -6.28
CA LEU A 16 2.11 -6.26 -5.05
C LEU A 16 1.38 -7.58 -5.33
N SER A 17 0.41 -7.59 -6.26
CA SER A 17 -0.27 -8.84 -6.64
C SER A 17 0.69 -9.89 -7.17
N ASN A 18 1.61 -9.51 -8.05
CA ASN A 18 2.63 -10.41 -8.59
C ASN A 18 3.60 -10.87 -7.49
N GLY A 19 3.96 -9.98 -6.56
CA GLY A 19 4.76 -10.33 -5.38
C GLY A 19 4.10 -11.39 -4.53
N PHE A 20 2.85 -11.20 -4.14
CA PHE A 20 2.11 -12.19 -3.35
C PHE A 20 1.95 -13.54 -4.08
N LEU A 21 1.65 -13.54 -5.38
CA LEU A 21 1.60 -14.76 -6.19
C LEU A 21 2.96 -15.49 -6.23
N LYS A 22 4.06 -14.74 -6.39
CA LYS A 22 5.43 -15.28 -6.36
C LYS A 22 5.73 -16.02 -5.06
N TYR A 23 5.24 -15.52 -3.94
CA TYR A 23 5.38 -16.14 -2.62
C TYR A 23 4.27 -17.14 -2.26
N GLY A 24 3.45 -17.51 -3.25
CA GLY A 24 2.52 -18.63 -3.14
C GLY A 24 1.15 -18.31 -2.56
N HIS A 25 0.84 -17.05 -2.29
CA HIS A 25 -0.50 -16.63 -1.87
C HIS A 25 -1.51 -16.75 -3.00
N GLU A 26 -2.79 -16.83 -2.66
CA GLU A 26 -3.89 -16.60 -3.59
C GLU A 26 -4.21 -15.09 -3.62
N VAL A 27 -4.41 -14.53 -4.80
CA VAL A 27 -4.66 -13.09 -4.95
C VAL A 27 -5.93 -12.83 -5.73
N MET A 28 -6.81 -11.97 -5.18
CA MET A 28 -7.92 -11.38 -5.93
C MET A 28 -7.70 -9.88 -6.08
N ARG A 29 -7.56 -9.42 -7.33
CA ARG A 29 -7.55 -7.98 -7.60
C ARG A 29 -8.98 -7.46 -7.72
N GLY A 30 -9.24 -6.36 -7.00
CA GLY A 30 -10.52 -5.64 -7.04
C GLY A 30 -10.44 -4.35 -7.83
N SER A 31 -11.49 -4.06 -8.60
CA SER A 31 -11.65 -2.79 -9.33
C SER A 31 -13.14 -2.42 -9.41
N ARG A 32 -13.45 -1.14 -9.67
CA ARG A 32 -14.82 -0.71 -10.05
C ARG A 32 -15.32 -1.38 -11.33
N ASP A 33 -14.38 -1.68 -12.22
CA ASP A 33 -14.60 -2.38 -13.48
C ASP A 33 -13.60 -3.54 -13.52
N ALA A 34 -14.07 -4.74 -13.23
CA ALA A 34 -13.25 -5.95 -13.21
C ALA A 34 -12.67 -6.28 -14.59
N GLY A 35 -13.34 -5.88 -15.67
CA GLY A 35 -12.86 -6.09 -17.04
C GLY A 35 -11.48 -5.46 -17.32
N LYS A 36 -11.14 -4.37 -16.63
CA LYS A 36 -9.80 -3.75 -16.71
C LYS A 36 -8.67 -4.63 -16.18
N LEU A 37 -8.99 -5.69 -15.45
CA LEU A 37 -8.03 -6.59 -14.82
C LEU A 37 -7.81 -7.88 -15.61
N GLU A 38 -8.60 -8.13 -16.67
CA GLU A 38 -8.53 -9.37 -17.46
C GLU A 38 -7.16 -9.62 -18.06
N ALA A 39 -6.51 -8.60 -18.62
CA ALA A 39 -5.17 -8.73 -19.19
C ALA A 39 -4.15 -9.20 -18.15
N TRP A 40 -4.22 -8.68 -16.92
CA TRP A 40 -3.38 -9.17 -15.82
C TRP A 40 -3.75 -10.60 -15.44
N ARG A 41 -5.06 -10.90 -15.31
CA ARG A 41 -5.56 -12.22 -14.89
C ARG A 41 -5.08 -13.32 -15.84
N ALA A 42 -5.10 -13.07 -17.14
CA ALA A 42 -4.70 -14.04 -18.17
C ALA A 42 -3.24 -14.52 -18.03
N GLY A 43 -2.33 -13.63 -17.55
CA GLY A 43 -0.92 -13.97 -17.36
C GLY A 43 -0.53 -14.38 -15.93
N ALA A 44 -1.44 -14.27 -14.96
CA ALA A 44 -1.10 -14.35 -13.53
C ALA A 44 -1.21 -15.78 -12.91
N GLY A 45 -1.67 -16.78 -13.67
CA GLY A 45 -1.77 -18.16 -13.23
C GLY A 45 -3.05 -18.50 -12.44
N SER A 46 -3.14 -19.76 -11.97
CA SER A 46 -4.38 -20.31 -11.40
C SER A 46 -4.76 -19.74 -10.01
N LYS A 47 -3.81 -19.16 -9.28
CA LYS A 47 -4.04 -18.54 -7.97
C LYS A 47 -4.52 -17.09 -8.05
N ALA A 48 -4.59 -16.51 -9.27
CA ALA A 48 -5.03 -15.16 -9.52
C ALA A 48 -6.54 -15.12 -9.82
N ARG A 49 -7.21 -14.14 -9.25
CA ARG A 49 -8.64 -13.85 -9.43
C ARG A 49 -8.84 -12.36 -9.66
N ILE A 50 -9.97 -12.01 -10.22
CA ILE A 50 -10.42 -10.62 -10.36
C ILE A 50 -11.88 -10.51 -9.90
N GLY A 51 -12.28 -9.32 -9.52
CA GLY A 51 -13.64 -9.03 -9.09
C GLY A 51 -13.86 -7.55 -8.82
N THR A 52 -15.01 -7.22 -8.29
CA THR A 52 -15.29 -5.89 -7.72
C THR A 52 -14.50 -5.67 -6.43
N PHE A 53 -14.48 -4.44 -5.90
CA PHE A 53 -13.88 -4.17 -4.59
C PHE A 53 -14.57 -4.94 -3.47
N GLU A 54 -15.90 -5.03 -3.52
CA GLU A 54 -16.71 -5.77 -2.54
C GLU A 54 -16.39 -7.26 -2.57
N GLU A 55 -16.43 -7.89 -3.75
CA GLU A 55 -16.13 -9.32 -3.91
C GLU A 55 -14.72 -9.67 -3.42
N ALA A 56 -13.73 -8.82 -3.76
CA ALA A 56 -12.35 -9.03 -3.31
C ALA A 56 -12.22 -8.89 -1.79
N ALA A 57 -12.84 -7.86 -1.20
CA ALA A 57 -12.83 -7.65 0.25
C ALA A 57 -13.51 -8.79 1.00
N LYS A 58 -14.66 -9.31 0.52
CA LYS A 58 -15.36 -10.47 1.11
C LYS A 58 -14.54 -11.75 1.07
N TRP A 59 -13.87 -11.99 -0.05
CA TRP A 59 -13.14 -13.24 -0.30
C TRP A 59 -11.84 -13.36 0.52
N ALA A 60 -11.16 -12.25 0.77
CA ALA A 60 -9.81 -12.24 1.33
C ALA A 60 -9.78 -12.26 2.86
N GLY A 61 -8.70 -12.80 3.43
CA GLY A 61 -8.35 -12.67 4.85
C GLY A 61 -7.62 -11.36 5.15
N SER A 62 -6.83 -10.85 4.20
CA SER A 62 -6.09 -9.59 4.31
C SER A 62 -6.24 -8.77 3.03
N VAL A 63 -6.19 -7.46 3.14
CA VAL A 63 -6.48 -6.52 2.06
C VAL A 63 -5.32 -5.56 1.84
N VAL A 64 -4.99 -5.27 0.60
CA VAL A 64 -4.07 -4.19 0.19
C VAL A 64 -4.88 -3.09 -0.47
N LEU A 65 -4.81 -1.88 0.03
CA LEU A 65 -5.40 -0.70 -0.57
C LEU A 65 -4.37 -0.03 -1.49
N ALA A 66 -4.48 -0.27 -2.81
CA ALA A 66 -3.51 0.14 -3.82
C ALA A 66 -4.14 1.06 -4.88
N VAL A 67 -4.76 2.14 -4.41
CA VAL A 67 -5.41 3.16 -5.23
C VAL A 67 -4.76 4.52 -5.01
N LYS A 68 -5.14 5.52 -5.80
CA LYS A 68 -4.79 6.91 -5.50
C LYS A 68 -5.42 7.34 -4.18
N GLY A 69 -4.70 8.15 -3.38
CA GLY A 69 -5.21 8.62 -2.10
C GLY A 69 -6.54 9.35 -2.20
N ALA A 70 -6.74 10.17 -3.23
CA ALA A 70 -8.01 10.86 -3.48
C ALA A 70 -9.21 9.91 -3.74
N ALA A 71 -8.96 8.64 -4.05
CA ALA A 71 -10.02 7.65 -4.26
C ALA A 71 -10.15 6.68 -3.07
N ALA A 72 -9.28 6.76 -2.06
CA ALA A 72 -9.18 5.75 -1.02
C ALA A 72 -10.47 5.61 -0.20
N GLU A 73 -11.03 6.71 0.27
CA GLU A 73 -12.28 6.71 1.06
C GLU A 73 -13.44 6.11 0.26
N ALA A 74 -13.62 6.51 -1.00
CA ALA A 74 -14.66 5.95 -1.87
C ALA A 74 -14.46 4.44 -2.15
N VAL A 75 -13.21 3.96 -2.17
CA VAL A 75 -12.91 2.52 -2.34
C VAL A 75 -13.24 1.74 -1.06
N ILE A 76 -13.05 2.32 0.13
CA ILE A 76 -13.50 1.71 1.39
C ILE A 76 -15.02 1.57 1.42
N ASP A 77 -15.76 2.58 0.97
CA ASP A 77 -17.23 2.50 0.85
C ASP A 77 -17.67 1.38 -0.11
N LEU A 78 -17.02 1.29 -1.29
CA LEU A 78 -17.32 0.27 -2.29
C LEU A 78 -16.90 -1.16 -1.86
N ALA A 79 -15.87 -1.29 -1.04
CA ALA A 79 -15.46 -2.55 -0.45
C ALA A 79 -16.42 -2.99 0.67
N GLY A 80 -17.01 -2.01 1.36
CA GLY A 80 -17.88 -2.19 2.51
C GLY A 80 -17.10 -2.37 3.80
N ALA A 81 -17.25 -1.45 4.76
CA ALA A 81 -16.52 -1.48 6.04
C ALA A 81 -16.71 -2.81 6.79
N ALA A 82 -17.91 -3.40 6.76
CA ALA A 82 -18.18 -4.69 7.36
C ALA A 82 -17.37 -5.85 6.75
N ASN A 83 -17.01 -5.76 5.47
CA ASN A 83 -16.19 -6.76 4.80
C ASN A 83 -14.70 -6.65 5.17
N LEU A 84 -14.29 -5.52 5.78
CA LEU A 84 -12.94 -5.24 6.25
C LEU A 84 -12.78 -5.51 7.75
N ALA A 85 -13.87 -5.63 8.50
CA ALA A 85 -13.88 -5.83 9.94
C ALA A 85 -13.01 -7.04 10.36
N GLY A 86 -12.11 -6.83 11.33
CA GLY A 86 -11.17 -7.82 11.85
C GLY A 86 -10.05 -8.21 10.88
N LYS A 87 -9.93 -7.55 9.73
CA LYS A 87 -8.90 -7.87 8.73
C LYS A 87 -7.75 -6.87 8.75
N THR A 88 -6.55 -7.36 8.46
CA THR A 88 -5.40 -6.51 8.15
C THR A 88 -5.64 -5.78 6.84
N VAL A 89 -5.57 -4.44 6.87
CA VAL A 89 -5.62 -3.58 5.69
C VAL A 89 -4.28 -2.88 5.50
N MET A 90 -3.50 -3.37 4.56
CA MET A 90 -2.21 -2.78 4.14
C MET A 90 -2.49 -1.52 3.32
N ASP A 91 -2.32 -0.36 3.92
CA ASP A 91 -2.56 0.92 3.26
C ASP A 91 -1.29 1.44 2.58
N THR A 92 -1.29 1.45 1.25
CA THR A 92 -0.17 1.95 0.42
C THR A 92 -0.42 3.35 -0.12
N THR A 93 -1.52 3.99 0.27
CA THR A 93 -1.97 5.26 -0.30
C THR A 93 -1.21 6.46 0.27
N ASN A 94 -1.20 7.54 -0.50
CA ASN A 94 -0.67 8.84 -0.09
C ASN A 94 -1.69 9.94 -0.44
N PRO A 95 -1.86 10.95 0.40
CA PRO A 95 -2.86 12.00 0.21
C PRO A 95 -2.43 13.06 -0.81
N ILE A 96 -1.93 12.65 -1.98
CA ILE A 96 -1.49 13.55 -3.04
C ILE A 96 -2.68 14.29 -3.61
N ALA A 97 -2.62 15.63 -3.58
CA ALA A 97 -3.65 16.50 -4.14
C ALA A 97 -3.68 16.39 -5.67
N GLU A 98 -4.86 16.17 -6.23
CA GLU A 98 -5.05 16.15 -7.69
C GLU A 98 -5.13 17.57 -8.25
N GLY A 99 -4.73 17.72 -9.52
CA GLY A 99 -4.86 18.99 -10.26
C GLY A 99 -3.79 20.06 -9.98
N ALA A 100 -2.88 19.84 -9.02
CA ALA A 100 -1.79 20.75 -8.76
C ALA A 100 -0.47 20.12 -9.25
N PRO A 101 0.27 20.76 -10.19
CA PRO A 101 1.60 20.26 -10.57
C PRO A 101 2.56 20.39 -9.40
N PRO A 102 3.59 19.52 -9.34
CA PRO A 102 4.66 19.65 -8.35
C PRO A 102 5.37 20.99 -8.48
N GLU A 103 5.62 21.66 -7.35
CA GLU A 103 6.40 22.90 -7.30
C GLU A 103 7.85 22.55 -6.97
N HIS A 104 8.77 22.72 -7.93
CA HIS A 104 10.17 22.31 -7.81
C HIS A 104 10.35 20.84 -7.37
N GLY A 105 9.48 19.95 -7.85
CA GLY A 105 9.49 18.53 -7.51
C GLY A 105 8.75 18.18 -6.20
N VAL A 106 8.20 19.17 -5.49
CA VAL A 106 7.47 18.98 -4.24
C VAL A 106 5.98 18.79 -4.54
N LEU A 107 5.45 17.62 -4.21
CA LEU A 107 4.03 17.31 -4.32
C LEU A 107 3.23 18.03 -3.22
N ARG A 108 2.00 18.40 -3.55
CA ARG A 108 1.04 18.90 -2.54
C ARG A 108 0.17 17.77 -2.03
N TYR A 109 -0.13 17.82 -0.72
CA TYR A 109 -1.06 16.92 -0.08
C TYR A 109 -2.39 17.62 0.22
N PHE A 110 -3.49 16.86 0.27
CA PHE A 110 -4.80 17.35 0.70
C PHE A 110 -5.05 17.16 2.20
N THR A 111 -4.13 16.50 2.91
CA THR A 111 -4.06 16.45 4.38
C THR A 111 -2.99 17.41 4.88
N ASP A 112 -2.97 17.65 6.21
CA ASP A 112 -1.93 18.43 6.88
C ASP A 112 -1.09 17.55 7.82
N MET A 113 -0.22 18.20 8.61
CA MET A 113 0.67 17.48 9.55
C MET A 113 -0.03 16.94 10.80
N ASN A 114 -1.31 17.25 11.00
CA ASN A 114 -2.08 16.85 12.18
C ASN A 114 -3.05 15.71 11.91
N GLU A 115 -3.27 15.36 10.63
CA GLU A 115 -4.13 14.24 10.23
C GLU A 115 -3.58 13.57 8.98
N SER A 116 -3.37 12.26 9.03
CA SER A 116 -3.00 11.43 7.88
C SER A 116 -4.25 10.90 7.15
N LEU A 117 -4.06 10.50 5.89
CA LEU A 117 -5.10 9.78 5.15
C LEU A 117 -5.45 8.45 5.85
N MET A 118 -4.44 7.72 6.36
CA MET A 118 -4.70 6.46 7.06
C MET A 118 -5.60 6.65 8.29
N GLU A 119 -5.46 7.74 9.06
CA GLU A 119 -6.35 8.03 10.18
C GLU A 119 -7.81 8.29 9.73
N ARG A 120 -8.02 8.91 8.56
CA ARG A 120 -9.36 9.07 7.97
C ARG A 120 -9.97 7.71 7.60
N LEU A 121 -9.19 6.85 6.95
CA LEU A 121 -9.62 5.49 6.58
C LEU A 121 -9.93 4.64 7.82
N GLN A 122 -9.12 4.75 8.88
CA GLN A 122 -9.36 4.05 10.15
C GLN A 122 -10.65 4.54 10.83
N LYS A 123 -10.98 5.84 10.75
CA LYS A 123 -12.25 6.37 11.25
C LYS A 123 -13.44 5.88 10.44
N GLN A 124 -13.28 5.71 9.13
CA GLN A 124 -14.33 5.26 8.21
C GLN A 124 -14.65 3.77 8.37
N ALA A 125 -13.64 2.93 8.64
CA ALA A 125 -13.79 1.50 8.90
C ALA A 125 -13.09 1.14 10.23
N PRO A 126 -13.69 1.47 11.40
CA PRO A 126 -13.01 1.42 12.69
C PRO A 126 -12.64 0.00 13.13
N ASP A 127 -13.38 -1.00 12.68
CA ASP A 127 -13.15 -2.41 13.01
C ASP A 127 -12.07 -3.08 12.12
N ALA A 128 -11.57 -2.39 11.10
CA ALA A 128 -10.47 -2.86 10.28
C ALA A 128 -9.11 -2.51 10.93
N HIS A 129 -8.09 -3.35 10.73
CA HIS A 129 -6.76 -3.16 11.30
C HIS A 129 -5.82 -2.59 10.24
N TYR A 130 -5.80 -1.25 10.13
CA TYR A 130 -4.93 -0.58 9.15
C TYR A 130 -3.46 -0.62 9.56
N VAL A 131 -2.62 -0.90 8.58
CA VAL A 131 -1.16 -0.75 8.68
C VAL A 131 -0.68 0.05 7.47
N LYS A 132 -0.09 1.24 7.71
CA LYS A 132 0.60 2.01 6.67
C LYS A 132 1.85 1.28 6.24
N VAL A 133 2.00 1.06 4.92
CA VAL A 133 3.13 0.33 4.35
C VAL A 133 3.31 0.68 2.86
N PHE A 134 4.50 0.56 2.31
CA PHE A 134 4.85 0.82 0.92
C PHE A 134 4.57 2.26 0.42
N SER A 135 4.27 3.20 1.29
CA SER A 135 3.87 4.55 0.91
C SER A 135 5.03 5.44 0.42
N CYS A 136 6.28 5.10 0.75
CA CYS A 136 7.47 5.91 0.44
C CYS A 136 8.47 5.19 -0.47
N VAL A 137 7.98 4.43 -1.45
CA VAL A 137 8.80 3.70 -2.43
C VAL A 137 8.04 3.54 -3.76
N GLY A 138 8.77 3.52 -4.88
CA GLY A 138 8.20 3.23 -6.19
C GLY A 138 7.80 1.76 -6.34
N ASN A 139 6.76 1.49 -7.11
CA ASN A 139 6.22 0.15 -7.31
C ASN A 139 7.25 -0.88 -7.81
N ALA A 140 8.29 -0.46 -8.53
CA ALA A 140 9.35 -1.33 -9.02
C ALA A 140 10.20 -1.95 -7.90
N PHE A 141 10.23 -1.34 -6.72
CA PHE A 141 11.04 -1.77 -5.59
C PHE A 141 10.21 -2.31 -4.41
N MET A 142 8.88 -2.41 -4.53
CA MET A 142 8.04 -2.89 -3.43
C MET A 142 8.30 -4.36 -3.07
N VAL A 143 8.73 -5.16 -4.05
CA VAL A 143 8.99 -6.60 -3.89
C VAL A 143 10.42 -6.91 -4.30
N ASN A 144 11.20 -7.49 -3.39
CA ASN A 144 12.62 -7.82 -3.56
C ASN A 144 13.46 -6.63 -4.06
N PRO A 145 13.51 -5.52 -3.34
CA PRO A 145 14.33 -4.38 -3.72
C PRO A 145 15.81 -4.75 -3.69
N GLU A 146 16.49 -4.66 -4.85
CA GLU A 146 17.92 -4.85 -4.97
C GLU A 146 18.59 -3.48 -5.13
N LEU A 147 19.13 -2.94 -4.05
CA LEU A 147 19.80 -1.64 -4.02
C LEU A 147 21.20 -1.76 -3.41
N PRO A 148 22.19 -1.01 -3.91
CA PRO A 148 23.50 -0.94 -3.27
C PRO A 148 23.37 -0.47 -1.82
N GLY A 149 23.98 -1.19 -0.87
CA GLY A 149 23.91 -0.86 0.56
C GLY A 149 22.96 -1.77 1.38
N GLY A 150 22.40 -2.81 0.75
CA GLY A 150 21.58 -3.83 1.42
C GLY A 150 20.09 -3.49 1.46
N PRO A 151 19.31 -4.27 2.22
CA PRO A 151 17.86 -4.09 2.30
C PRO A 151 17.48 -2.67 2.71
N PRO A 152 16.61 -1.97 1.96
CA PRO A 152 16.11 -0.67 2.40
C PRO A 152 15.14 -0.84 3.58
N THR A 153 14.82 0.25 4.27
CA THR A 153 13.91 0.24 5.42
C THR A 153 12.49 0.61 5.00
N MET A 154 11.54 -0.25 5.32
CA MET A 154 10.12 0.05 5.24
C MET A 154 9.62 0.55 6.59
N PHE A 155 9.08 1.77 6.61
CA PHE A 155 8.42 2.34 7.78
C PHE A 155 6.97 1.88 7.80
N ILE A 156 6.54 1.35 8.95
CA ILE A 156 5.16 0.93 9.18
C ILE A 156 4.60 1.58 10.43
N CYS A 157 3.29 1.74 10.49
CA CYS A 157 2.56 2.08 11.71
C CYS A 157 1.14 1.52 11.66
N GLY A 158 0.50 1.40 12.83
CA GLY A 158 -0.87 0.91 12.95
C GLY A 158 -1.21 0.55 14.40
N ASN A 159 -2.49 0.48 14.71
CA ASN A 159 -2.98 0.31 16.08
C ASN A 159 -2.98 -1.15 16.54
N ASP A 160 -3.11 -2.10 15.61
CA ASP A 160 -3.21 -3.53 15.94
C ASP A 160 -1.86 -4.22 15.83
N ALA A 161 -1.41 -4.86 16.90
CA ALA A 161 -0.13 -5.54 16.96
C ALA A 161 -0.09 -6.80 16.09
N GLY A 162 -1.21 -7.51 15.96
CA GLY A 162 -1.32 -8.71 15.12
C GLY A 162 -1.22 -8.36 13.64
N ALA A 163 -1.94 -7.31 13.20
CA ALA A 163 -1.85 -6.81 11.83
C ALA A 163 -0.43 -6.33 11.48
N LYS A 164 0.24 -5.60 12.39
CA LYS A 164 1.64 -5.21 12.20
C LYS A 164 2.57 -6.41 12.12
N ALA A 165 2.33 -7.45 12.91
CA ALA A 165 3.13 -8.68 12.85
C ALA A 165 2.94 -9.43 11.53
N GLU A 166 1.71 -9.50 11.00
CA GLU A 166 1.43 -10.05 9.68
C GLU A 166 2.17 -9.29 8.57
N VAL A 167 2.05 -7.94 8.57
CA VAL A 167 2.72 -7.08 7.59
C VAL A 167 4.24 -7.21 7.69
N ARG A 168 4.80 -7.33 8.90
CA ARG A 168 6.23 -7.58 9.11
C ARG A 168 6.68 -8.86 8.43
N GLY A 169 5.96 -9.97 8.60
CA GLY A 169 6.28 -11.23 7.93
C GLY A 169 6.24 -11.14 6.40
N ILE A 170 5.31 -10.36 5.84
CA ILE A 170 5.25 -10.08 4.40
C ILE A 170 6.46 -9.25 3.95
N LEU A 171 6.83 -8.23 4.69
CA LEU A 171 7.98 -7.37 4.36
C LEU A 171 9.30 -8.12 4.42
N GLU A 172 9.48 -9.02 5.40
CA GLU A 172 10.64 -9.91 5.49
C GLU A 172 10.75 -10.81 4.26
N GLN A 173 9.63 -11.41 3.82
CA GLN A 173 9.59 -12.18 2.56
C GLN A 173 9.94 -11.33 1.34
N PHE A 174 9.54 -10.06 1.33
CA PHE A 174 9.79 -9.13 0.24
C PHE A 174 11.17 -8.47 0.30
N GLY A 175 12.02 -8.83 1.29
CA GLY A 175 13.41 -8.38 1.37
C GLY A 175 13.61 -7.00 1.98
N TRP A 176 12.74 -6.56 2.88
CA TRP A 176 12.81 -5.27 3.55
C TRP A 176 13.33 -5.35 4.98
N ASP A 177 14.15 -4.38 5.40
CA ASP A 177 14.27 -4.02 6.81
C ASP A 177 13.01 -3.28 7.26
N ILE A 178 12.65 -3.39 8.55
CA ILE A 178 11.38 -2.85 9.04
C ILE A 178 11.62 -1.92 10.22
N ALA A 179 11.01 -0.75 10.14
CA ALA A 179 10.94 0.20 11.24
C ALA A 179 9.48 0.46 11.62
N ASP A 180 9.07 -0.03 12.78
CA ASP A 180 7.74 0.23 13.35
C ASP A 180 7.73 1.61 14.02
N MET A 181 6.89 2.50 13.52
CA MET A 181 6.73 3.89 14.00
C MET A 181 5.54 4.06 14.96
N GLY A 182 5.03 2.96 15.50
CA GLY A 182 4.01 3.00 16.55
C GLY A 182 2.58 2.90 16.04
N ALA A 183 1.69 3.73 16.63
CA ALA A 183 0.27 3.73 16.34
C ALA A 183 -0.08 4.47 15.03
N ALA A 184 -1.38 4.59 14.72
CA ALA A 184 -1.85 5.17 13.46
C ALA A 184 -1.35 6.61 13.22
N GLU A 185 -1.14 7.38 14.28
CA GLU A 185 -0.61 8.75 14.21
C GLU A 185 0.80 8.81 13.58
N GLY A 186 1.55 7.71 13.61
CA GLY A 186 2.83 7.58 12.90
C GLY A 186 2.71 7.81 11.40
N ALA A 187 1.52 7.58 10.82
CA ALA A 187 1.26 7.86 9.42
C ALA A 187 1.40 9.35 9.05
N ARG A 188 1.18 10.27 10.00
CA ARG A 188 1.40 11.72 9.80
C ARG A 188 2.84 12.04 9.40
N ALA A 189 3.80 11.21 9.83
CA ALA A 189 5.22 11.35 9.47
C ALA A 189 5.61 10.44 8.29
N ILE A 190 5.00 9.26 8.17
CA ILE A 190 5.32 8.31 7.10
C ILE A 190 4.80 8.78 5.73
N GLU A 191 3.58 9.28 5.64
CA GLU A 191 3.00 9.76 4.38
C GLU A 191 3.86 10.87 3.72
N PRO A 192 4.34 11.90 4.42
CA PRO A 192 5.23 12.92 3.85
C PRO A 192 6.56 12.38 3.31
N LEU A 193 7.03 11.21 3.72
CA LEU A 193 8.21 10.60 3.11
C LEU A 193 8.00 10.29 1.62
N CYS A 194 6.75 10.11 1.17
CA CYS A 194 6.47 9.99 -0.26
C CYS A 194 6.82 11.28 -1.01
N ILE A 195 6.56 12.45 -0.45
CA ILE A 195 6.96 13.73 -1.05
C ILE A 195 8.48 13.76 -1.21
N LEU A 196 9.21 13.47 -0.13
CA LEU A 196 10.66 13.46 -0.13
C LEU A 196 11.22 12.44 -1.13
N TRP A 197 10.62 11.25 -1.20
CA TRP A 197 11.00 10.20 -2.15
C TRP A 197 10.76 10.61 -3.61
N CYS A 198 9.72 11.38 -3.90
CA CYS A 198 9.38 11.81 -5.26
C CYS A 198 10.31 12.92 -5.81
N ILE A 199 10.90 13.74 -4.98
CA ILE A 199 11.69 14.92 -5.41
C ILE A 199 12.79 14.55 -6.40
N PRO A 200 13.69 13.57 -6.15
CA PRO A 200 14.74 13.24 -7.12
C PRO A 200 14.15 12.83 -8.48
N GLY A 201 13.13 12.00 -8.50
CA GLY A 201 12.51 11.56 -9.74
C GLY A 201 11.84 12.68 -10.53
N LEU A 202 11.18 13.61 -9.85
CA LEU A 202 10.50 14.74 -10.45
C LEU A 202 11.47 15.86 -10.90
N THR A 203 12.70 15.88 -10.38
CA THR A 203 13.74 16.85 -10.72
C THR A 203 14.84 16.29 -11.63
N GLY A 204 14.66 15.08 -12.18
CA GLY A 204 15.58 14.48 -13.15
C GLY A 204 16.66 13.56 -12.57
N GLY A 205 16.66 13.31 -11.26
CA GLY A 205 17.59 12.39 -10.56
C GLY A 205 17.22 10.91 -10.61
N GLY A 206 16.07 10.54 -11.23
CA GLY A 206 15.63 9.17 -11.38
C GLY A 206 14.83 8.62 -10.19
N TRP A 207 14.34 7.38 -10.34
CA TRP A 207 13.40 6.72 -9.42
C TRP A 207 13.99 5.49 -8.72
N GLN A 208 15.30 5.25 -8.90
CA GLN A 208 15.98 4.04 -8.40
C GLN A 208 16.62 4.30 -7.04
N HIS A 209 15.81 4.57 -6.03
CA HIS A 209 16.27 4.82 -4.65
C HIS A 209 15.20 4.42 -3.63
N ALA A 210 15.64 4.24 -2.38
CA ALA A 210 14.79 3.99 -1.22
C ALA A 210 15.47 4.53 0.05
N PHE A 211 14.72 4.61 1.14
CA PHE A 211 15.26 5.04 2.43
C PHE A 211 15.94 3.88 3.18
N LYS A 212 16.97 4.20 3.94
CA LYS A 212 17.60 3.29 4.90
C LYS A 212 17.76 3.98 6.26
N LEU A 213 17.19 3.37 7.30
CA LEU A 213 17.39 3.77 8.68
C LEU A 213 18.61 3.02 9.24
N LEU A 214 19.68 3.74 9.53
CA LEU A 214 20.83 3.18 10.22
C LEU A 214 20.60 3.25 11.73
N ARG A 215 20.95 2.16 12.44
CA ARG A 215 20.89 2.08 13.89
C ARG A 215 22.24 1.65 14.42
N LEU A 216 22.58 2.11 15.63
CA LEU A 216 23.73 1.62 16.40
C LEU A 216 23.42 0.26 17.01
#